data_6e5e04056a6f7a588554851622f331ef
#
_entry.id   6e5e04056a6f7a588554851622f331ef
#
_cell.length_a   1.000
_cell.length_b   1.000
_cell.length_c   1.000
_cell.angle_alpha   90.00
_cell.angle_beta   90.00
_cell.angle_gamma   90.00
#
_symmetry.space_group_name_H-M   'P 1'
#
loop_
_entity.id
_entity.type
_entity.pdbx_description
1 polymer ?
#
loop_
_entity_poly.entity_id
_entity_poly.type
_entity_poly.pdbx_seq_one_letter_code
_entity_poly.pdbx_strand_id
1 'polypeptide(L)'
;MKKNTKITLTDIEKEKLLACIGIVAKDFEIKQYEVEKEFSKIEKEGGRDERLSDLINHYRERRWFYNELEQKVKCAIENNQI
;
A
#
# COMPACT_ATOMS: atom_id res chain seq x y z
N MET A 1 -16.57 19.54 -24.51
CA MET A 1 -17.28 18.46 -24.30
C MET A 1 -16.60 17.55 -23.39
N LYS A 2 -17.29 16.92 -22.60
CA LYS A 2 -16.73 16.09 -21.77
C LYS A 2 -17.08 14.79 -22.09
N LYS A 3 -16.26 13.91 -22.06
CA LYS A 3 -16.63 12.68 -22.33
C LYS A 3 -16.59 11.91 -21.12
N ASN A 4 -17.53 11.21 -20.93
CA ASN A 4 -17.62 10.35 -19.85
C ASN A 4 -16.88 9.12 -20.20
N THR A 5 -15.69 9.06 -19.81
CA THR A 5 -14.85 7.95 -20.16
C THR A 5 -15.01 6.85 -19.15
N LYS A 6 -15.68 5.83 -19.55
CA LYS A 6 -15.81 4.69 -18.67
C LYS A 6 -14.73 3.70 -19.05
N ILE A 7 -13.89 3.36 -18.12
CA ILE A 7 -12.83 2.39 -18.37
C ILE A 7 -13.40 0.99 -18.19
N THR A 8 -13.23 0.18 -19.21
CA THR A 8 -13.68 -1.21 -19.15
C THR A 8 -12.47 -2.12 -19.17
N LEU A 9 -12.32 -2.90 -18.13
CA LEU A 9 -11.20 -3.83 -18.03
C LEU A 9 -11.68 -5.25 -18.23
N THR A 10 -10.84 -6.08 -18.83
CA THR A 10 -11.13 -7.52 -18.93
C THR A 10 -10.94 -8.15 -17.57
N ASP A 11 -11.41 -9.37 -17.39
CA ASP A 11 -11.26 -10.07 -16.12
C ASP A 11 -9.78 -10.27 -15.76
N ILE A 12 -8.95 -10.56 -16.76
CA ILE A 12 -7.53 -10.73 -16.54
C ILE A 12 -6.89 -9.42 -16.09
N GLU A 13 -7.31 -8.31 -16.71
CA GLU A 13 -6.78 -7.00 -16.33
C GLU A 13 -7.16 -6.62 -14.92
N LYS A 14 -8.40 -6.91 -14.51
CA LYS A 14 -8.87 -6.65 -13.16
C LYS A 14 -8.05 -7.44 -12.14
N GLU A 15 -7.79 -8.70 -12.44
CA GLU A 15 -7.02 -9.56 -11.57
C GLU A 15 -5.59 -9.06 -11.43
N LYS A 16 -4.99 -8.66 -12.53
CA LYS A 16 -3.63 -8.15 -12.51
C LYS A 16 -3.53 -6.81 -11.79
N LEU A 17 -4.54 -5.96 -11.94
CA LEU A 17 -4.56 -4.69 -11.24
C LEU A 17 -4.59 -4.91 -9.73
N LEU A 18 -5.45 -5.80 -9.26
CA LEU A 18 -5.52 -6.11 -7.83
C LEU A 18 -4.21 -6.72 -7.34
N ALA A 19 -3.62 -7.60 -8.13
CA ALA A 19 -2.36 -8.23 -7.76
C ALA A 19 -1.25 -7.19 -7.61
N CYS A 20 -1.19 -6.23 -8.54
CA CYS A 20 -0.17 -5.17 -8.47
C CYS A 20 -0.33 -4.32 -7.22
N ILE A 21 -1.57 -3.93 -6.90
CA ILE A 21 -1.83 -3.12 -5.72
C ILE A 21 -1.44 -3.90 -4.46
N GLY A 22 -1.79 -5.18 -4.41
CA GLY A 22 -1.46 -6.04 -3.28
C GLY A 22 0.03 -6.21 -3.09
N ILE A 23 0.78 -6.33 -4.19
CA ILE A 23 2.23 -6.45 -4.13
C ILE A 23 2.85 -5.19 -3.57
N VAL A 24 2.37 -4.01 -3.99
CA VAL A 24 2.88 -2.73 -3.50
C VAL A 24 2.59 -2.59 -2.01
N ALA A 25 1.37 -2.90 -1.58
CA ALA A 25 1.00 -2.84 -0.17
C ALA A 25 1.87 -3.77 0.67
N LYS A 26 2.11 -4.97 0.17
CA LYS A 26 2.93 -5.97 0.87
C LYS A 26 4.38 -5.51 0.96
N ASP A 27 4.89 -4.87 -0.09
CA ASP A 27 6.25 -4.37 -0.11
C ASP A 27 6.45 -3.29 0.96
N PHE A 28 5.48 -2.39 1.12
CA PHE A 28 5.57 -1.37 2.17
C PHE A 28 5.44 -1.99 3.56
N GLU A 29 4.65 -3.05 3.70
CA GLU A 29 4.54 -3.77 4.96
C GLU A 29 5.89 -4.37 5.37
N ILE A 30 6.58 -4.99 4.42
CA ILE A 30 7.88 -5.58 4.66
C ILE A 30 8.91 -4.51 5.02
N LYS A 31 8.91 -3.40 4.29
CA LYS A 31 9.83 -2.31 4.55
C LYS A 31 9.59 -1.69 5.92
N GLN A 32 8.32 -1.51 6.29
CA GLN A 32 7.97 -0.99 7.60
C GLN A 32 8.50 -1.92 8.69
N TYR A 33 8.29 -3.21 8.52
CA TYR A 33 8.73 -4.20 9.51
C TYR A 33 10.25 -4.18 9.70
N GLU A 34 10.99 -4.09 8.59
CA GLU A 34 12.45 -4.06 8.66
C GLU A 34 12.96 -2.82 9.39
N VAL A 35 12.34 -1.67 9.12
CA VAL A 35 12.74 -0.43 9.77
C VAL A 35 12.37 -0.45 11.26
N GLU A 36 11.20 -0.99 11.59
CA GLU A 36 10.78 -1.11 13.00
C GLU A 36 11.73 -2.01 13.77
N LYS A 37 12.21 -3.06 13.15
CA LYS A 37 13.14 -3.97 13.77
C LYS A 37 14.45 -3.27 14.09
N GLU A 38 14.95 -2.47 13.15
CA GLU A 38 16.17 -1.72 13.32
C GLU A 38 16.01 -0.63 14.38
N PHE A 39 14.87 0.05 14.37
CA PHE A 39 14.56 1.08 15.35
C PHE A 39 14.53 0.49 16.76
N SER A 40 13.90 -0.66 16.94
CA SER A 40 13.85 -1.34 18.22
C SER A 40 15.22 -1.72 18.72
N LYS A 41 16.09 -2.14 17.82
CA LYS A 41 17.45 -2.50 18.18
C LYS A 41 18.22 -1.31 18.71
N ILE A 42 18.07 -0.15 18.05
CA ILE A 42 18.73 1.08 18.49
C ILE A 42 18.19 1.52 19.85
N GLU A 43 16.86 1.42 20.05
CA GLU A 43 16.27 1.78 21.34
C GLU A 43 16.78 0.90 22.48
N LYS A 44 16.98 -0.37 22.23
CA LYS A 44 17.50 -1.28 23.26
C LYS A 44 18.91 -0.92 23.67
N GLU A 45 19.64 -0.27 22.79
CA GLU A 45 21.00 0.16 23.08
C GLU A 45 21.02 1.57 23.69
N GLY A 46 19.86 2.10 24.03
CA GLY A 46 19.76 3.41 24.67
C GLY A 46 19.75 4.58 23.72
N GLY A 47 19.69 4.30 22.41
CA GLY A 47 19.67 5.36 21.42
C GLY A 47 18.28 5.60 20.89
N ARG A 48 18.19 6.61 20.04
CA ARG A 48 16.94 6.91 19.36
C ARG A 48 17.28 7.56 18.04
N ASP A 49 16.69 7.06 16.97
CA ASP A 49 16.89 7.63 15.63
C ASP A 49 15.58 8.14 15.10
N GLU A 50 15.44 9.46 15.07
CA GLU A 50 14.21 10.09 14.61
C GLU A 50 13.94 9.87 13.12
N ARG A 51 15.01 9.69 12.36
CA ARG A 51 14.83 9.42 10.93
C ARG A 51 14.18 8.06 10.70
N LEU A 52 14.50 7.09 11.52
CA LEU A 52 13.86 5.77 11.43
C LEU A 52 12.40 5.86 11.85
N SER A 53 12.12 6.67 12.88
CA SER A 53 10.75 6.89 13.33
C SER A 53 9.91 7.52 12.22
N ASP A 54 10.44 8.55 11.56
CA ASP A 54 9.76 9.20 10.45
C ASP A 54 9.55 8.23 9.29
N LEU A 55 10.52 7.39 9.02
CA LEU A 55 10.47 6.43 7.94
C LEU A 55 9.40 5.35 8.23
N ILE A 56 9.29 4.92 9.48
CA ILE A 56 8.25 3.98 9.89
C ILE A 56 6.87 4.57 9.61
N ASN A 57 6.67 5.84 9.99
CA ASN A 57 5.40 6.51 9.76
C ASN A 57 5.11 6.65 8.26
N HIS A 58 6.14 6.96 7.48
CA HIS A 58 6.01 7.09 6.04
C HIS A 58 5.55 5.77 5.41
N TYR A 59 6.18 4.67 5.77
CA TYR A 59 5.81 3.36 5.24
C TYR A 59 4.44 2.92 5.73
N ARG A 60 4.10 3.25 6.97
CA ARG A 60 2.79 2.91 7.53
C ARG A 60 1.68 3.63 6.75
N GLU A 61 1.86 4.90 6.46
CA GLU A 61 0.87 5.68 5.71
C GLU A 61 0.73 5.15 4.29
N ARG A 62 1.84 4.81 3.64
CA ARG A 62 1.82 4.27 2.28
C ARG A 62 1.16 2.90 2.26
N ARG A 63 1.48 2.04 3.22
CA ARG A 63 0.85 0.73 3.32
C ARG A 63 -0.65 0.86 3.50
N TRP A 64 -1.07 1.76 4.39
CA TRP A 64 -2.48 1.97 4.65
C TRP A 64 -3.18 2.50 3.40
N PHE A 65 -2.56 3.44 2.71
CA PHE A 65 -3.11 4.00 1.48
C PHE A 65 -3.36 2.89 0.43
N TYR A 66 -2.39 2.03 0.21
CA TYR A 66 -2.54 0.98 -0.80
C TYR A 66 -3.50 -0.13 -0.38
N ASN A 67 -3.61 -0.41 0.91
CA ASN A 67 -4.61 -1.35 1.41
C ASN A 67 -6.02 -0.80 1.16
N GLU A 68 -6.23 0.50 1.40
CA GLU A 68 -7.51 1.15 1.14
C GLU A 68 -7.83 1.15 -0.35
N LEU A 69 -6.84 1.43 -1.16
CA LEU A 69 -7.00 1.43 -2.61
C LEU A 69 -7.38 0.05 -3.11
N GLU A 70 -6.75 -0.99 -2.57
CA GLU A 70 -7.05 -2.36 -2.94
C GLU A 70 -8.53 -2.67 -2.66
N GLN A 71 -9.01 -2.26 -1.49
CA GLN A 71 -10.41 -2.48 -1.13
C GLN A 71 -11.36 -1.71 -2.05
N LYS A 72 -11.02 -0.48 -2.39
CA LYS A 72 -11.86 0.31 -3.30
C LYS A 72 -11.94 -0.32 -4.68
N VAL A 73 -10.81 -0.78 -5.21
CA VAL A 73 -10.78 -1.41 -6.52
C VAL A 73 -11.54 -2.73 -6.50
N LYS A 74 -11.36 -3.49 -5.43
CA LYS A 74 -12.06 -4.77 -5.28
C LYS A 74 -13.58 -4.55 -5.27
N CYS A 75 -14.05 -3.55 -4.52
CA CYS A 75 -15.46 -3.21 -4.49
C CYS A 75 -15.98 -2.76 -5.85
N ALA A 76 -15.16 -1.95 -6.55
CA ALA A 76 -15.57 -1.47 -7.88
C ALA A 76 -15.70 -2.63 -8.87
N ILE A 77 -14.80 -3.61 -8.77
CA ILE A 77 -14.87 -4.79 -9.63
C ILE A 77 -16.13 -5.59 -9.31
N GLU A 78 -16.41 -5.80 -8.03
CA GLU A 78 -17.59 -6.57 -7.63
C GLU A 78 -18.89 -5.90 -8.01
N ASN A 79 -18.87 -4.56 -8.11
CA ASN A 79 -20.05 -3.80 -8.48
C ASN A 79 -20.08 -3.42 -9.96
N ASN A 80 -19.20 -4.01 -10.74
CA ASN A 80 -19.13 -3.77 -12.19
C ASN A 80 -18.93 -2.30 -12.56
N GLN A 81 -18.14 -1.58 -11.77
CA GLN A 81 -17.86 -0.17 -12.04
C GLN A 81 -16.62 0.04 -12.90
N ILE A 82 -15.86 -1.01 -13.13
CA ILE A 82 -14.70 -0.96 -14.04
C ILE A 82 -14.57 -2.27 -14.79
#